data_e8e1b13fc0660c9ad5d034b4e9d61ec4
#
_entry.id   e8e1b13fc0660c9ad5d034b4e9d61ec4
#
_cell.length_a   1.000
_cell.length_b   1.000
_cell.length_c   1.000
_cell.angle_alpha   90.00
_cell.angle_beta   90.00
_cell.angle_gamma   90.00
#
_symmetry.space_group_name_H-M   'P 1'
#
loop_
_entity.id
_entity.type
_entity.pdbx_description
1 polymer ?
#
loop_
_entity_poly.entity_id
_entity_poly.type
_entity_poly.pdbx_seq_one_letter_code
_entity_poly.pdbx_strand_id
1 'polypeptide(L)'
;MLNWLFKTPPPASTPRTAIGLMSGTSLDGLDACVVKETGHGNRVEVVSTLSTAFPPGVRDGFKRMIETGHANIHELLTLEHQYTEVVAQQCQQLINATDESISVIGFHGQTLWHAPDLGSTLQIGFAEYLAETTGIPVAHQFRRSDMARGGQGAPLAPLFHQLHFERETENVAVLNLGGIANISLLVPGQPVNGWDIGPANTLSDGWHQRSQNQAFDRNGAYAASGSVHQNLLDQLLKDPYFAQRPPKSTGREYFSQSWLQQTLGQLAPISAADVQATLNQLTATLVHQALPEEVDILVVCGGGVHNTHLMDALDDTVDPLVVTSDAFAIDPDFVEAACFGWLGLQCVDSQPLATTLITGSAVPGVLGSIIHPTKG
;
A
#
# COMPACT_ATOMS: atom_id res chain seq x y z
N MET A 1 -28.26 -20.36 -17.75
CA MET A 1 -27.48 -21.36 -16.98
C MET A 1 -26.28 -20.66 -16.34
N LEU A 2 -26.48 -19.93 -15.21
CA LEU A 2 -25.43 -19.19 -14.49
C LEU A 2 -25.65 -19.35 -12.97
N ASN A 3 -25.96 -20.56 -12.52
CA ASN A 3 -26.24 -20.87 -11.10
C ASN A 3 -24.99 -20.98 -10.21
N TRP A 4 -23.79 -20.70 -10.73
CA TRP A 4 -22.56 -20.71 -9.92
C TRP A 4 -22.20 -19.32 -9.36
N LEU A 5 -22.85 -18.25 -9.83
CA LEU A 5 -22.56 -16.87 -9.45
C LEU A 5 -23.11 -16.46 -8.06
N PHE A 6 -23.91 -17.30 -7.41
CA PHE A 6 -24.56 -16.98 -6.13
C PHE A 6 -24.51 -18.13 -5.11
N LYS A 7 -23.46 -18.94 -5.11
CA LYS A 7 -23.22 -19.76 -3.92
C LYS A 7 -22.70 -18.83 -2.83
N THR A 8 -23.59 -18.45 -1.92
CA THR A 8 -23.17 -17.98 -0.60
C THR A 8 -22.22 -19.05 -0.04
N PRO A 9 -21.00 -18.66 0.38
CA PRO A 9 -20.13 -19.61 1.06
C PRO A 9 -20.89 -20.20 2.24
N PRO A 10 -20.70 -21.49 2.58
CA PRO A 10 -21.30 -22.06 3.78
C PRO A 10 -20.90 -21.20 4.97
N PRO A 11 -21.79 -21.01 5.95
CA PRO A 11 -21.44 -20.24 7.15
C PRO A 11 -20.17 -20.84 7.74
N ALA A 12 -19.12 -20.03 7.83
CA ALA A 12 -17.88 -20.45 8.46
C ALA A 12 -18.18 -20.84 9.91
N SER A 13 -18.06 -22.11 10.24
CA SER A 13 -18.34 -22.62 11.57
C SER A 13 -17.31 -22.19 12.62
N THR A 14 -16.19 -21.65 12.18
CA THR A 14 -15.09 -21.16 13.03
C THR A 14 -14.41 -19.97 12.36
N PRO A 15 -14.10 -18.88 13.07
CA PRO A 15 -13.32 -17.77 12.55
C PRO A 15 -11.97 -18.26 12.02
N ARG A 16 -11.61 -17.85 10.81
CA ARG A 16 -10.32 -18.22 10.21
C ARG A 16 -9.31 -17.12 10.45
N THR A 17 -8.07 -17.51 10.49
CA THR A 17 -6.95 -16.61 10.74
C THR A 17 -5.95 -16.71 9.58
N ALA A 18 -5.39 -15.58 9.16
CA ALA A 18 -4.38 -15.51 8.13
C ALA A 18 -3.20 -14.66 8.58
N ILE A 19 -2.03 -14.93 8.01
CA ILE A 19 -0.91 -13.99 8.06
C ILE A 19 -0.97 -13.15 6.78
N GLY A 20 -0.93 -11.83 6.92
CA GLY A 20 -0.76 -10.91 5.81
C GLY A 20 0.65 -10.35 5.78
N LEU A 21 1.24 -10.30 4.60
CA LEU A 21 2.62 -9.86 4.37
C LEU A 21 2.67 -8.77 3.32
N MET A 22 3.28 -7.65 3.66
CA MET A 22 3.50 -6.54 2.74
C MET A 22 4.92 -6.00 2.86
N SER A 23 5.56 -5.79 1.73
CA SER A 23 6.76 -4.97 1.63
C SER A 23 6.54 -3.89 0.56
N GLY A 24 6.65 -2.65 1.00
CA GLY A 24 6.42 -1.48 0.16
C GLY A 24 7.59 -1.14 -0.75
N THR A 25 7.37 -0.16 -1.62
CA THR A 25 8.42 0.38 -2.50
C THR A 25 9.43 1.25 -1.77
N SER A 26 9.18 1.62 -0.50
CA SER A 26 10.14 2.29 0.38
C SER A 26 11.39 1.44 0.66
N LEU A 27 11.24 0.10 0.60
CA LEU A 27 12.29 -0.87 0.91
C LEU A 27 12.81 -0.81 2.36
N ASP A 28 11.98 -0.34 3.28
CA ASP A 28 12.34 -0.22 4.70
C ASP A 28 12.36 -1.58 5.38
N GLY A 29 11.42 -2.44 5.01
CA GLY A 29 11.27 -3.75 5.59
C GLY A 29 10.04 -4.50 5.11
N LEU A 30 9.72 -5.52 5.86
CA LEU A 30 8.55 -6.37 5.69
C LEU A 30 7.62 -6.16 6.87
N ASP A 31 6.37 -5.74 6.59
CA ASP A 31 5.30 -5.67 7.56
C ASP A 31 4.45 -6.93 7.46
N ALA A 32 4.20 -7.53 8.62
CA ALA A 32 3.43 -8.75 8.75
C ALA A 32 2.41 -8.60 9.88
N CYS A 33 1.23 -9.12 9.68
CA CYS A 33 0.23 -9.19 10.74
C CYS A 33 -0.56 -10.49 10.69
N VAL A 34 -1.08 -10.89 11.84
CA VAL A 34 -2.09 -11.93 11.96
C VAL A 34 -3.45 -11.26 11.94
N VAL A 35 -4.29 -11.62 10.98
CA VAL A 35 -5.68 -11.19 10.91
C VAL A 35 -6.62 -12.34 11.18
N LYS A 36 -7.71 -12.06 11.90
CA LYS A 36 -8.75 -13.02 12.25
C LYS A 36 -10.09 -12.55 11.73
N GLU A 37 -10.82 -13.40 11.04
CA GLU A 37 -12.20 -13.11 10.64
C GLU A 37 -13.07 -12.90 11.87
N THR A 38 -13.89 -11.85 11.86
CA THR A 38 -14.89 -11.57 12.89
C THR A 38 -16.29 -11.54 12.28
N GLY A 39 -17.26 -12.15 12.94
CA GLY A 39 -18.62 -12.28 12.40
C GLY A 39 -18.66 -13.18 11.17
N HIS A 40 -19.64 -13.01 10.29
CA HIS A 40 -19.86 -13.88 9.11
C HIS A 40 -18.91 -13.58 7.94
N GLY A 41 -17.60 -13.42 8.19
CA GLY A 41 -16.59 -13.21 7.13
C GLY A 41 -16.51 -11.78 6.59
N ASN A 42 -17.26 -10.84 7.15
CA ASN A 42 -17.37 -9.47 6.65
C ASN A 42 -16.48 -8.45 7.38
N ARG A 43 -15.64 -8.87 8.31
CA ARG A 43 -14.64 -8.02 8.98
C ARG A 43 -13.45 -8.86 9.41
N VAL A 44 -12.31 -8.22 9.58
CA VAL A 44 -11.12 -8.82 10.19
C VAL A 44 -10.64 -7.95 11.35
N GLU A 45 -10.09 -8.61 12.35
CA GLU A 45 -9.38 -8.01 13.47
C GLU A 45 -7.90 -8.30 13.31
N VAL A 46 -7.04 -7.33 13.59
CA VAL A 46 -5.58 -7.51 13.66
C VAL A 46 -5.24 -8.03 15.05
N VAL A 47 -4.75 -9.26 15.12
CA VAL A 47 -4.44 -9.95 16.40
C VAL A 47 -3.01 -9.65 16.85
N SER A 48 -2.06 -9.61 15.91
CA SER A 48 -0.66 -9.30 16.19
C SER A 48 0.03 -8.75 14.97
N THR A 49 1.09 -7.99 15.19
CA THR A 49 1.87 -7.31 14.15
C THR A 49 3.36 -7.53 14.38
N LEU A 50 4.14 -7.51 13.30
CA LEU A 50 5.58 -7.60 13.34
C LEU A 50 6.20 -6.92 12.13
N SER A 51 7.04 -5.91 12.35
CA SER A 51 7.88 -5.30 11.31
C SER A 51 9.31 -5.83 11.41
N THR A 52 9.91 -6.13 10.27
CA THR A 52 11.29 -6.59 10.17
C THR A 52 12.04 -5.81 9.10
N ALA A 53 13.10 -5.11 9.48
CA ALA A 53 13.94 -4.40 8.53
C ALA A 53 14.66 -5.38 7.58
N PHE A 54 14.78 -5.01 6.31
CA PHE A 54 15.55 -5.83 5.38
C PHE A 54 17.04 -5.86 5.74
N PRO A 55 17.71 -7.00 5.63
CA PRO A 55 19.17 -7.05 5.65
C PRO A 55 19.73 -6.09 4.58
N PRO A 56 20.83 -5.36 4.88
CA PRO A 56 21.37 -4.35 3.96
C PRO A 56 21.60 -4.88 2.54
N GLY A 57 22.09 -6.11 2.39
CA GLY A 57 22.34 -6.73 1.08
C GLY A 57 21.05 -6.95 0.27
N VAL A 58 19.94 -7.30 0.91
CA VAL A 58 18.62 -7.48 0.27
C VAL A 58 18.06 -6.11 -0.14
N ARG A 59 18.06 -5.15 0.78
CA ARG A 59 17.56 -3.80 0.52
C ARG A 59 18.31 -3.12 -0.63
N ASP A 60 19.64 -3.14 -0.59
CA ASP A 60 20.48 -2.46 -1.57
C ASP A 60 20.40 -3.14 -2.95
N GLY A 61 20.23 -4.46 -2.98
CA GLY A 61 19.98 -5.24 -4.18
C GLY A 61 18.66 -4.85 -4.85
N PHE A 62 17.56 -4.80 -4.10
CA PHE A 62 16.26 -4.35 -4.61
C PHE A 62 16.30 -2.90 -5.09
N LYS A 63 16.89 -2.01 -4.29
CA LYS A 63 17.04 -0.61 -4.64
C LYS A 63 17.74 -0.44 -5.99
N ARG A 64 18.87 -1.12 -6.19
CA ARG A 64 19.62 -1.07 -7.45
C ARG A 64 18.79 -1.57 -8.62
N MET A 65 18.07 -2.69 -8.48
CA MET A 65 17.23 -3.26 -9.54
C MET A 65 16.10 -2.31 -9.94
N ILE A 66 15.43 -1.71 -8.95
CA ILE A 66 14.35 -0.76 -9.19
C ILE A 66 14.87 0.53 -9.84
N GLU A 67 15.97 1.10 -9.34
CA GLU A 67 16.54 2.35 -9.88
C GLU A 67 17.11 2.21 -11.30
N THR A 68 17.68 1.05 -11.61
CA THR A 68 18.30 0.83 -12.92
C THR A 68 17.36 0.22 -13.95
N GLY A 69 16.26 -0.39 -13.52
CA GLY A 69 15.38 -1.20 -14.37
C GLY A 69 16.05 -2.46 -14.92
N HIS A 70 17.20 -2.87 -14.35
CA HIS A 70 17.98 -4.01 -14.79
C HIS A 70 18.29 -4.97 -13.66
N ALA A 71 18.20 -6.26 -13.97
CA ALA A 71 18.60 -7.32 -13.06
C ALA A 71 19.41 -8.38 -13.80
N ASN A 72 20.51 -8.85 -13.18
CA ASN A 72 21.12 -10.10 -13.57
C ASN A 72 20.26 -11.25 -13.03
N ILE A 73 19.96 -12.25 -13.85
CA ILE A 73 19.08 -13.38 -13.46
C ILE A 73 19.61 -14.10 -12.23
N HIS A 74 20.89 -14.38 -12.17
CA HIS A 74 21.48 -15.04 -11.00
C HIS A 74 21.31 -14.21 -9.73
N GLU A 75 21.54 -12.92 -9.82
CA GLU A 75 21.36 -11.98 -8.70
C GLU A 75 19.89 -11.89 -8.28
N LEU A 76 18.97 -11.80 -9.23
CA LEU A 76 17.53 -11.78 -8.96
C LEU A 76 17.09 -13.00 -8.17
N LEU A 77 17.47 -14.20 -8.62
CA LEU A 77 17.12 -15.46 -7.94
C LEU A 77 17.76 -15.56 -6.56
N THR A 78 18.99 -15.06 -6.40
CA THR A 78 19.67 -15.02 -5.09
C THR A 78 18.93 -14.10 -4.12
N LEU A 79 18.56 -12.90 -4.57
CA LEU A 79 17.83 -11.94 -3.73
C LEU A 79 16.41 -12.40 -3.42
N GLU A 80 15.73 -13.03 -4.37
CA GLU A 80 14.41 -13.63 -4.14
C GLU A 80 14.46 -14.68 -3.03
N HIS A 81 15.46 -15.55 -3.07
CA HIS A 81 15.64 -16.57 -2.05
C HIS A 81 15.94 -15.94 -0.68
N GLN A 82 16.93 -15.03 -0.61
CA GLN A 82 17.29 -14.33 0.63
C GLN A 82 16.12 -13.55 1.23
N TYR A 83 15.36 -12.86 0.39
CA TYR A 83 14.14 -12.17 0.80
C TYR A 83 13.13 -13.16 1.39
N THR A 84 12.90 -14.29 0.71
CA THR A 84 11.91 -15.27 1.16
C THR A 84 12.33 -15.95 2.46
N GLU A 85 13.63 -16.11 2.72
CA GLU A 85 14.14 -16.59 4.03
C GLU A 85 13.77 -15.61 5.15
N VAL A 86 13.91 -14.29 4.93
CA VAL A 86 13.47 -13.25 5.90
C VAL A 86 11.96 -13.35 6.13
N VAL A 87 11.19 -13.49 5.06
CA VAL A 87 9.72 -13.67 5.13
C VAL A 87 9.35 -14.91 5.95
N ALA A 88 9.98 -16.05 5.67
CA ALA A 88 9.72 -17.31 6.37
C ALA A 88 10.05 -17.22 7.87
N GLN A 89 11.17 -16.58 8.21
CA GLN A 89 11.55 -16.35 9.61
C GLN A 89 10.52 -15.48 10.34
N GLN A 90 10.03 -14.43 9.71
CA GLN A 90 9.01 -13.54 10.29
C GLN A 90 7.66 -14.26 10.45
N CYS A 91 7.24 -15.04 9.46
CA CYS A 91 6.06 -15.90 9.58
C CYS A 91 6.18 -16.86 10.75
N GLN A 92 7.33 -17.51 10.91
CA GLN A 92 7.55 -18.45 12.00
C GLN A 92 7.49 -17.78 13.37
N GLN A 93 7.97 -16.54 13.49
CA GLN A 93 7.84 -15.76 14.74
C GLN A 93 6.38 -15.48 15.06
N LEU A 94 5.56 -15.04 14.08
CA LEU A 94 4.13 -14.82 14.27
C LEU A 94 3.37 -16.10 14.61
N ILE A 95 3.67 -17.21 13.91
CA ILE A 95 3.07 -18.54 14.19
C ILE A 95 3.35 -18.96 15.63
N ASN A 96 4.58 -18.79 16.10
CA ASN A 96 4.98 -19.16 17.46
C ASN A 96 4.43 -18.22 18.54
N ALA A 97 4.04 -16.99 18.18
CA ALA A 97 3.52 -15.97 19.09
C ALA A 97 1.99 -15.98 19.22
N THR A 98 1.30 -16.77 18.42
CA THR A 98 -0.18 -16.87 18.44
C THR A 98 -0.64 -18.27 18.77
N ASP A 99 -1.75 -18.39 19.51
CA ASP A 99 -2.46 -19.66 19.74
C ASP A 99 -3.45 -19.97 18.59
N GLU A 100 -3.57 -19.06 17.61
CA GLU A 100 -4.51 -19.20 16.49
C GLU A 100 -3.97 -20.17 15.44
N SER A 101 -4.85 -20.97 14.86
CA SER A 101 -4.50 -21.83 13.72
C SER A 101 -4.53 -21.02 12.42
N ILE A 102 -3.37 -20.79 11.82
CA ILE A 102 -3.26 -20.02 10.57
C ILE A 102 -3.74 -20.87 9.38
N SER A 103 -4.73 -20.36 8.66
CA SER A 103 -5.35 -21.04 7.50
C SER A 103 -4.61 -20.77 6.20
N VAL A 104 -4.00 -19.58 6.06
CA VAL A 104 -3.32 -19.14 4.84
C VAL A 104 -2.35 -18.00 5.14
N ILE A 105 -1.33 -17.89 4.33
CA ILE A 105 -0.44 -16.72 4.27
C ILE A 105 -0.77 -15.95 3.00
N GLY A 106 -1.20 -14.69 3.13
CA GLY A 106 -1.37 -13.76 2.02
C GLY A 106 -0.05 -13.05 1.72
N PHE A 107 0.64 -13.48 0.67
CA PHE A 107 2.00 -13.04 0.35
C PHE A 107 2.00 -12.10 -0.86
N HIS A 108 2.14 -10.80 -0.60
CA HIS A 108 2.25 -9.80 -1.67
C HIS A 108 3.53 -9.98 -2.50
N GLY A 109 4.64 -10.29 -1.84
CA GLY A 109 5.98 -10.26 -2.43
C GLY A 109 6.55 -8.83 -2.50
N GLN A 110 7.78 -8.68 -2.99
CA GLN A 110 8.41 -7.38 -3.22
C GLN A 110 8.21 -6.93 -4.65
N THR A 111 7.55 -5.80 -4.86
CA THR A 111 7.41 -5.21 -6.19
C THR A 111 8.76 -4.68 -6.67
N LEU A 112 9.26 -5.24 -7.76
CA LEU A 112 10.43 -4.73 -8.48
C LEU A 112 10.04 -3.86 -9.66
N TRP A 113 8.96 -4.21 -10.35
CA TRP A 113 8.50 -3.46 -11.53
C TRP A 113 6.99 -3.53 -11.66
N HIS A 114 6.40 -2.40 -12.01
CA HIS A 114 4.97 -2.31 -12.29
C HIS A 114 4.77 -1.53 -13.59
N ALA A 115 4.21 -2.19 -14.61
CA ALA A 115 4.05 -1.65 -15.96
C ALA A 115 2.64 -1.96 -16.49
N PRO A 116 1.61 -1.24 -16.03
CA PRO A 116 0.23 -1.48 -16.45
C PRO A 116 0.02 -1.23 -17.95
N ASP A 117 0.77 -0.33 -18.56
CA ASP A 117 0.80 -0.09 -20.01
C ASP A 117 1.28 -1.31 -20.82
N LEU A 118 2.14 -2.14 -20.24
CA LEU A 118 2.57 -3.42 -20.80
C LEU A 118 1.68 -4.59 -20.37
N GLY A 119 0.63 -4.35 -19.57
CA GLY A 119 -0.21 -5.38 -19.00
C GLY A 119 0.54 -6.33 -18.06
N SER A 120 1.63 -5.88 -17.41
CA SER A 120 2.51 -6.73 -16.62
C SER A 120 3.01 -6.07 -15.35
N THR A 121 3.32 -6.90 -14.35
CA THR A 121 3.93 -6.49 -13.08
C THR A 121 4.82 -7.61 -12.55
N LEU A 122 5.84 -7.28 -11.80
CA LEU A 122 6.76 -8.23 -11.20
C LEU A 122 6.84 -7.99 -9.69
N GLN A 123 6.18 -8.86 -8.93
CA GLN A 123 6.42 -9.06 -7.52
C GLN A 123 7.24 -10.35 -7.38
N ILE A 124 8.38 -10.26 -6.71
CA ILE A 124 9.22 -11.44 -6.41
C ILE A 124 8.93 -11.95 -5.00
N GLY A 125 9.23 -13.22 -4.82
CA GLY A 125 9.04 -14.00 -3.62
C GLY A 125 8.69 -15.44 -3.97
N PHE A 126 9.41 -16.37 -3.37
CA PHE A 126 9.32 -17.80 -3.65
C PHE A 126 8.21 -18.44 -2.79
N ALA A 127 6.96 -18.33 -3.25
CA ALA A 127 5.78 -18.75 -2.51
C ALA A 127 5.80 -20.25 -2.18
N GLU A 128 6.33 -21.10 -3.06
CA GLU A 128 6.47 -22.54 -2.83
C GLU A 128 7.42 -22.83 -1.67
N TYR A 129 8.56 -22.13 -1.61
CA TYR A 129 9.50 -22.26 -0.49
C TYR A 129 8.85 -21.83 0.84
N LEU A 130 8.10 -20.73 0.82
CA LEU A 130 7.39 -20.25 2.01
C LEU A 130 6.34 -21.26 2.48
N ALA A 131 5.56 -21.84 1.56
CA ALA A 131 4.55 -22.85 1.88
C ALA A 131 5.20 -24.11 2.50
N GLU A 132 6.26 -24.63 1.88
CA GLU A 132 6.97 -25.82 2.38
C GLU A 132 7.65 -25.57 3.75
N THR A 133 8.21 -24.37 3.96
CA THR A 133 8.90 -24.02 5.21
C THR A 133 7.94 -23.82 6.37
N THR A 134 6.76 -23.23 6.12
CA THR A 134 5.78 -22.93 7.17
C THR A 134 4.76 -24.04 7.38
N GLY A 135 4.57 -24.92 6.39
CA GLY A 135 3.49 -25.91 6.37
C GLY A 135 2.09 -25.30 6.15
N ILE A 136 2.01 -24.04 5.73
CA ILE A 136 0.77 -23.29 5.57
C ILE A 136 0.57 -22.94 4.09
N PRO A 137 -0.66 -23.06 3.53
CA PRO A 137 -0.96 -22.60 2.18
C PRO A 137 -0.61 -21.12 1.99
N VAL A 138 -0.04 -20.76 0.83
CA VAL A 138 0.34 -19.39 0.48
C VAL A 138 -0.48 -18.89 -0.70
N ALA A 139 -1.24 -17.81 -0.49
CA ALA A 139 -1.92 -17.07 -1.56
C ALA A 139 -0.99 -15.94 -2.03
N HIS A 140 -0.78 -15.86 -3.35
CA HIS A 140 0.15 -14.91 -3.95
C HIS A 140 -0.32 -14.44 -5.34
N GLN A 141 0.44 -13.55 -6.03
CA GLN A 141 0.13 -13.09 -7.40
C GLN A 141 -1.19 -12.29 -7.51
N PHE A 142 -1.59 -11.58 -6.47
CA PHE A 142 -2.85 -10.83 -6.42
C PHE A 142 -2.98 -9.82 -7.57
N ARG A 143 -1.93 -9.00 -7.79
CA ARG A 143 -1.88 -7.97 -8.83
C ARG A 143 -1.94 -8.56 -10.23
N ARG A 144 -1.21 -9.66 -10.49
CA ARG A 144 -1.22 -10.34 -11.80
C ARG A 144 -2.59 -10.93 -12.13
N SER A 145 -3.31 -11.43 -11.14
CA SER A 145 -4.67 -11.94 -11.33
C SER A 145 -5.64 -10.85 -11.76
N ASP A 146 -5.51 -9.63 -11.25
CA ASP A 146 -6.28 -8.46 -11.69
C ASP A 146 -5.91 -8.04 -13.12
N MET A 147 -4.62 -7.92 -13.39
CA MET A 147 -4.09 -7.52 -14.71
C MET A 147 -4.46 -8.51 -15.82
N ALA A 148 -4.55 -9.81 -15.51
CA ALA A 148 -5.01 -10.82 -16.44
C ALA A 148 -6.47 -10.61 -16.92
N ARG A 149 -7.24 -9.78 -16.21
CA ARG A 149 -8.60 -9.36 -16.57
C ARG A 149 -8.68 -7.93 -17.11
N GLY A 150 -7.53 -7.36 -17.48
CA GLY A 150 -7.42 -6.02 -18.05
C GLY A 150 -7.35 -4.90 -17.01
N GLY A 151 -7.28 -5.22 -15.72
CA GLY A 151 -7.05 -4.24 -14.66
C GLY A 151 -5.60 -3.75 -14.61
N GLN A 152 -5.37 -2.66 -13.90
CA GLN A 152 -4.03 -2.09 -13.69
C GLN A 152 -3.23 -2.79 -12.59
N GLY A 153 -3.84 -3.70 -11.79
CA GLY A 153 -3.18 -4.44 -10.72
C GLY A 153 -2.93 -3.64 -9.42
N ALA A 154 -3.21 -2.34 -9.45
CA ALA A 154 -3.09 -1.44 -8.31
C ALA A 154 -4.07 -0.24 -8.48
N PRO A 155 -4.54 0.36 -7.36
CA PRO A 155 -4.42 -0.12 -5.99
C PRO A 155 -5.36 -1.30 -5.69
N LEU A 156 -5.03 -2.19 -4.73
CA LEU A 156 -5.93 -3.26 -4.25
C LEU A 156 -6.49 -2.98 -2.85
N ALA A 157 -5.84 -2.12 -2.10
CA ALA A 157 -6.24 -1.72 -0.75
C ALA A 157 -7.68 -1.17 -0.65
N PRO A 158 -8.26 -0.47 -1.66
CA PRO A 158 -9.63 0.03 -1.58
C PRO A 158 -10.69 -1.02 -1.27
N LEU A 159 -10.49 -2.28 -1.70
CA LEU A 159 -11.38 -3.39 -1.37
C LEU A 159 -11.40 -3.67 0.14
N PHE A 160 -10.23 -3.64 0.77
CA PHE A 160 -10.07 -3.82 2.20
C PHE A 160 -10.54 -2.58 2.97
N HIS A 161 -10.26 -1.40 2.44
CA HIS A 161 -10.74 -0.15 3.03
C HIS A 161 -12.26 -0.14 3.13
N GLN A 162 -12.98 -0.56 2.08
CA GLN A 162 -14.44 -0.68 2.12
C GLN A 162 -14.89 -1.66 3.22
N LEU A 163 -14.26 -2.82 3.30
CA LEU A 163 -14.59 -3.83 4.30
C LEU A 163 -14.46 -3.31 5.74
N HIS A 164 -13.39 -2.54 6.02
CA HIS A 164 -12.99 -2.23 7.38
C HIS A 164 -13.43 -0.85 7.85
N PHE A 165 -13.39 0.16 6.96
CA PHE A 165 -13.63 1.56 7.31
C PHE A 165 -15.00 2.09 6.89
N GLU A 166 -15.77 1.39 6.03
CA GLU A 166 -17.11 1.84 5.62
C GLU A 166 -18.02 2.02 6.84
N ARG A 167 -18.81 3.08 6.82
CA ARG A 167 -19.82 3.42 7.83
C ARG A 167 -21.20 3.41 7.20
N GLU A 168 -22.25 3.28 8.03
CA GLU A 168 -23.64 3.21 7.53
C GLU A 168 -24.17 4.57 7.07
N THR A 169 -23.69 5.68 7.65
CA THR A 169 -24.25 7.01 7.47
C THR A 169 -23.23 8.07 7.08
N GLU A 170 -21.92 7.80 7.19
CA GLU A 170 -20.85 8.77 6.96
C GLU A 170 -20.08 8.42 5.69
N ASN A 171 -19.75 9.42 4.90
CA ASN A 171 -18.84 9.29 3.77
C ASN A 171 -17.40 9.30 4.29
N VAL A 172 -16.69 8.22 4.09
CA VAL A 172 -15.31 8.07 4.57
C VAL A 172 -14.35 8.09 3.39
N ALA A 173 -13.29 8.87 3.51
CA ALA A 173 -12.12 8.72 2.65
C ALA A 173 -11.01 8.03 3.45
N VAL A 174 -10.30 7.09 2.81
CA VAL A 174 -9.11 6.47 3.40
C VAL A 174 -7.90 6.88 2.57
N LEU A 175 -6.96 7.54 3.22
CA LEU A 175 -5.72 8.03 2.63
C LEU A 175 -4.55 7.17 3.11
N ASN A 176 -3.88 6.50 2.19
CA ASN A 176 -2.60 5.85 2.47
C ASN A 176 -1.45 6.80 2.11
N LEU A 177 -0.68 7.20 3.10
CA LEU A 177 0.54 8.01 2.97
C LEU A 177 1.78 7.12 2.89
N GLY A 178 1.91 6.39 1.79
CA GLY A 178 3.13 5.66 1.44
C GLY A 178 4.15 6.54 0.72
N GLY A 179 4.95 5.96 -0.17
CA GLY A 179 5.80 6.74 -1.09
C GLY A 179 4.98 7.62 -2.03
N ILE A 180 3.88 7.07 -2.54
CA ILE A 180 2.80 7.74 -3.27
C ILE A 180 1.58 7.78 -2.36
N ALA A 181 0.85 8.89 -2.36
CA ALA A 181 -0.45 9.00 -1.71
C ALA A 181 -1.53 8.37 -2.59
N ASN A 182 -2.34 7.50 -2.03
CA ASN A 182 -3.55 7.00 -2.67
C ASN A 182 -4.77 7.17 -1.77
N ILE A 183 -5.93 7.32 -2.39
CA ILE A 183 -7.18 7.56 -1.69
C ILE A 183 -8.22 6.50 -2.08
N SER A 184 -9.08 6.15 -1.14
CA SER A 184 -10.28 5.35 -1.36
C SER A 184 -11.49 6.13 -0.86
N LEU A 185 -12.54 6.22 -1.67
CA LEU A 185 -13.80 6.85 -1.29
C LEU A 185 -14.83 5.77 -0.96
N LEU A 186 -15.36 5.83 0.24
CA LEU A 186 -16.32 4.89 0.80
C LEU A 186 -17.63 5.65 1.05
N VAL A 187 -18.55 5.50 0.12
CA VAL A 187 -19.90 6.11 0.22
C VAL A 187 -20.88 4.99 0.55
N PRO A 188 -21.71 5.10 1.60
CA PRO A 188 -22.62 4.05 2.02
C PRO A 188 -23.47 3.49 0.87
N GLY A 189 -23.41 2.16 0.71
CA GLY A 189 -24.16 1.45 -0.33
C GLY A 189 -23.69 1.66 -1.77
N GLN A 190 -22.55 2.31 -1.98
CA GLN A 190 -21.92 2.45 -3.28
C GLN A 190 -20.66 1.58 -3.41
N PRO A 191 -20.29 1.15 -4.63
CA PRO A 191 -19.01 0.50 -4.84
C PRO A 191 -17.85 1.45 -4.49
N VAL A 192 -16.81 0.91 -3.86
CA VAL A 192 -15.61 1.68 -3.54
C VAL A 192 -14.94 2.19 -4.82
N ASN A 193 -14.45 3.40 -4.76
CA ASN A 193 -13.60 4.01 -5.76
C ASN A 193 -12.26 4.39 -5.13
N GLY A 194 -11.16 4.33 -5.91
CA GLY A 194 -9.84 4.67 -5.38
C GLY A 194 -8.81 4.88 -6.47
N TRP A 195 -7.84 5.77 -6.23
CA TRP A 195 -6.78 6.13 -7.18
C TRP A 195 -5.56 6.71 -6.48
N ASP A 196 -4.43 6.77 -7.20
CA ASP A 196 -3.24 7.45 -6.73
C ASP A 196 -3.39 8.98 -6.92
N ILE A 197 -3.18 9.73 -5.84
CA ILE A 197 -3.31 11.20 -5.84
C ILE A 197 -2.05 11.83 -6.43
N GLY A 198 -0.87 11.41 -5.95
CA GLY A 198 0.42 11.98 -6.31
C GLY A 198 1.51 11.63 -5.30
N PRO A 199 2.61 12.40 -5.28
CA PRO A 199 3.73 12.10 -4.40
C PRO A 199 3.39 12.36 -2.94
N ALA A 200 3.92 11.51 -2.05
CA ALA A 200 3.96 11.71 -0.62
C ALA A 200 5.41 11.54 -0.13
N ASN A 201 5.71 10.49 0.66
CA ASN A 201 7.04 10.34 1.27
C ASN A 201 8.18 10.20 0.23
N THR A 202 7.93 9.67 -0.97
CA THR A 202 9.00 9.48 -1.98
C THR A 202 9.78 10.75 -2.28
N LEU A 203 9.11 11.89 -2.42
CA LEU A 203 9.79 13.16 -2.70
C LEU A 203 10.42 13.75 -1.44
N SER A 204 9.70 13.74 -0.32
CA SER A 204 10.17 14.33 0.94
C SER A 204 11.36 13.54 1.51
N ASP A 205 11.34 12.22 1.50
CA ASP A 205 12.43 11.36 1.96
C ASP A 205 13.65 11.49 1.06
N GLY A 206 13.44 11.45 -0.26
CA GLY A 206 14.54 11.63 -1.22
C GLY A 206 15.19 13.02 -1.13
N TRP A 207 14.41 14.06 -0.84
CA TRP A 207 14.93 15.39 -0.58
C TRP A 207 15.70 15.46 0.75
N HIS A 208 15.15 14.86 1.79
CA HIS A 208 15.78 14.80 3.11
C HIS A 208 17.10 14.01 3.06
N GLN A 209 17.12 12.87 2.38
CA GLN A 209 18.34 12.09 2.15
C GLN A 209 19.42 12.92 1.45
N ARG A 210 19.04 13.72 0.46
CA ARG A 210 19.97 14.55 -0.30
C ARG A 210 20.47 15.76 0.50
N SER A 211 19.60 16.38 1.30
CA SER A 211 19.91 17.64 2.00
C SER A 211 20.50 17.40 3.40
N GLN A 212 20.13 16.33 4.09
CA GLN A 212 20.50 16.03 5.47
C GLN A 212 21.30 14.73 5.60
N ASN A 213 21.43 13.91 4.53
CA ASN A 213 22.05 12.59 4.54
C ASN A 213 21.38 11.61 5.54
N GLN A 214 20.08 11.76 5.73
CA GLN A 214 19.22 10.88 6.55
C GLN A 214 18.07 10.34 5.69
N ALA A 215 17.63 9.12 5.97
CA ALA A 215 16.66 8.40 5.12
C ALA A 215 15.31 9.11 5.01
N PHE A 216 14.83 9.73 6.08
CA PHE A 216 13.57 10.47 6.16
C PHE A 216 13.60 11.54 7.26
N ASP A 217 12.69 12.49 7.17
CA ASP A 217 12.50 13.57 8.15
C ASP A 217 11.69 13.07 9.36
N ARG A 218 12.40 12.66 10.41
CA ARG A 218 11.76 12.12 11.63
C ARG A 218 10.81 13.13 12.27
N ASN A 219 9.54 12.75 12.40
CA ASN A 219 8.44 13.56 12.93
C ASN A 219 8.23 14.90 12.18
N GLY A 220 8.75 15.04 10.96
CA GLY A 220 8.67 16.28 10.20
C GLY A 220 9.45 17.45 10.78
N ALA A 221 10.42 17.18 11.67
CA ALA A 221 11.14 18.22 12.40
C ALA A 221 11.96 19.18 11.51
N TYR A 222 12.49 18.66 10.40
CA TYR A 222 13.20 19.48 9.44
C TYR A 222 12.25 20.33 8.61
N ALA A 223 11.14 19.80 8.16
CA ALA A 223 10.09 20.54 7.48
C ALA A 223 9.54 21.68 8.37
N ALA A 224 9.31 21.39 9.66
CA ALA A 224 8.86 22.39 10.65
C ALA A 224 9.86 23.53 10.88
N SER A 225 11.14 23.37 10.53
CA SER A 225 12.15 24.44 10.59
C SER A 225 12.13 25.36 9.37
N GLY A 226 11.41 24.99 8.32
CA GLY A 226 11.22 25.78 7.09
C GLY A 226 9.84 26.44 7.04
N SER A 227 9.57 27.05 5.89
CA SER A 227 8.28 27.65 5.58
C SER A 227 7.85 27.26 4.16
N VAL A 228 6.56 27.13 3.93
CA VAL A 228 6.02 26.84 2.59
C VAL A 228 6.43 27.94 1.61
N HIS A 229 7.10 27.55 0.53
CA HIS A 229 7.49 28.47 -0.55
C HIS A 229 6.43 28.48 -1.63
N GLN A 230 5.52 29.45 -1.60
CA GLN A 230 4.30 29.47 -2.44
C GLN A 230 4.60 29.32 -3.94
N ASN A 231 5.61 30.02 -4.47
CA ASN A 231 5.92 29.90 -5.90
C ASN A 231 6.41 28.50 -6.29
N LEU A 232 7.13 27.79 -5.41
CA LEU A 232 7.49 26.39 -5.64
C LEU A 232 6.24 25.51 -5.64
N LEU A 233 5.37 25.65 -4.66
CA LEU A 233 4.11 24.90 -4.57
C LEU A 233 3.26 25.10 -5.84
N ASP A 234 3.09 26.35 -6.27
CA ASP A 234 2.32 26.71 -7.48
C ASP A 234 2.91 26.11 -8.76
N GLN A 235 4.24 25.96 -8.85
CA GLN A 235 4.87 25.35 -10.01
C GLN A 235 4.70 23.82 -9.99
N LEU A 236 4.87 23.18 -8.81
CA LEU A 236 4.69 21.75 -8.66
C LEU A 236 3.25 21.31 -8.98
N LEU A 237 2.26 22.08 -8.54
CA LEU A 237 0.83 21.82 -8.78
C LEU A 237 0.42 21.92 -10.25
N LYS A 238 1.26 22.46 -11.14
CA LYS A 238 0.97 22.51 -12.59
C LYS A 238 1.18 21.19 -13.32
N ASP A 239 1.70 20.18 -12.65
CA ASP A 239 1.93 18.89 -13.29
C ASP A 239 0.61 18.32 -13.86
N PRO A 240 0.58 17.91 -15.16
CA PRO A 240 -0.63 17.47 -15.83
C PRO A 240 -1.24 16.20 -15.21
N TYR A 241 -0.47 15.40 -14.46
CA TYR A 241 -0.99 14.23 -13.76
C TYR A 241 -2.10 14.61 -12.78
N PHE A 242 -1.97 15.73 -12.06
CA PHE A 242 -2.94 16.11 -11.04
C PHE A 242 -4.32 16.44 -11.62
N ALA A 243 -4.37 16.94 -12.85
CA ALA A 243 -5.61 17.23 -13.57
C ALA A 243 -6.30 16.01 -14.21
N GLN A 244 -5.66 14.84 -14.19
CA GLN A 244 -6.25 13.61 -14.73
C GLN A 244 -7.41 13.13 -13.86
N ARG A 245 -8.46 12.62 -14.51
CA ARG A 245 -9.58 11.99 -13.82
C ARG A 245 -9.30 10.52 -13.48
N PRO A 246 -9.82 10.00 -12.36
CA PRO A 246 -9.80 8.57 -12.09
C PRO A 246 -10.54 7.76 -13.18
N PRO A 247 -10.13 6.48 -13.40
CA PRO A 247 -9.04 5.79 -12.72
C PRO A 247 -7.67 6.27 -13.19
N LYS A 248 -6.75 6.49 -12.26
CA LYS A 248 -5.36 6.87 -12.55
C LYS A 248 -4.41 6.26 -11.52
N SER A 249 -3.21 5.92 -11.96
CA SER A 249 -2.13 5.42 -11.10
C SER A 249 -0.80 6.07 -11.47
N THR A 250 0.13 6.13 -10.53
CA THR A 250 1.47 6.70 -10.71
C THR A 250 2.47 6.00 -9.79
N GLY A 251 3.75 6.36 -9.93
CA GLY A 251 4.81 5.78 -9.13
C GLY A 251 5.97 6.74 -8.91
N ARG A 252 6.97 6.25 -8.18
CA ARG A 252 8.21 7.00 -7.90
C ARG A 252 9.08 7.23 -9.12
N GLU A 253 8.88 6.46 -10.20
CA GLU A 253 9.52 6.67 -11.50
C GLU A 253 9.05 7.96 -12.15
N TYR A 254 7.77 8.35 -11.98
CA TYR A 254 7.22 9.61 -12.44
C TYR A 254 7.60 10.75 -11.48
N PHE A 255 7.17 10.68 -10.21
CA PHE A 255 7.48 11.68 -9.19
C PHE A 255 8.84 11.40 -8.56
N SER A 256 9.89 11.60 -9.35
CA SER A 256 11.29 11.35 -9.00
C SER A 256 11.99 12.59 -8.46
N GLN A 257 13.18 12.41 -7.86
CA GLN A 257 14.02 13.54 -7.48
C GLN A 257 14.43 14.39 -8.69
N SER A 258 14.52 13.80 -9.89
CA SER A 258 14.79 14.54 -11.15
C SER A 258 13.63 15.46 -11.52
N TRP A 259 12.38 15.00 -11.35
CA TRP A 259 11.17 15.82 -11.53
C TRP A 259 11.18 17.05 -10.61
N LEU A 260 11.49 16.88 -9.32
CA LEU A 260 11.63 17.98 -8.37
C LEU A 260 12.76 18.95 -8.77
N GLN A 261 13.92 18.43 -9.16
CA GLN A 261 15.08 19.25 -9.54
C GLN A 261 14.82 20.09 -10.81
N GLN A 262 14.05 19.60 -11.75
CA GLN A 262 13.65 20.37 -12.95
C GLN A 262 12.85 21.61 -12.55
N THR A 263 11.93 21.47 -11.61
CA THR A 263 11.13 22.61 -11.10
C THR A 263 12.00 23.58 -10.29
N LEU A 264 12.85 23.09 -9.39
CA LEU A 264 13.76 23.90 -8.60
C LEU A 264 14.74 24.68 -9.47
N GLY A 265 15.21 24.09 -10.58
CA GLY A 265 16.13 24.76 -11.53
C GLY A 265 15.53 25.96 -12.27
N GLN A 266 14.22 26.15 -12.21
CA GLN A 266 13.51 27.29 -12.82
C GLN A 266 13.29 28.44 -11.83
N LEU A 267 13.63 28.26 -10.55
CA LEU A 267 13.39 29.19 -9.47
C LEU A 267 14.70 29.76 -8.91
N ALA A 268 14.61 30.90 -8.22
CA ALA A 268 15.71 31.39 -7.39
C ALA A 268 16.02 30.35 -6.28
N PRO A 269 17.24 30.33 -5.75
CA PRO A 269 17.62 29.38 -4.68
C PRO A 269 16.67 29.45 -3.50
N ILE A 270 16.15 28.28 -3.09
CA ILE A 270 15.23 28.08 -1.96
C ILE A 270 15.99 27.32 -0.89
N SER A 271 15.75 27.64 0.38
CA SER A 271 16.36 26.90 1.48
C SER A 271 15.88 25.43 1.46
N ALA A 272 16.74 24.51 1.86
CA ALA A 272 16.39 23.09 1.82
C ALA A 272 15.24 22.74 2.79
N ALA A 273 15.14 23.46 3.92
CA ALA A 273 14.03 23.30 4.85
C ALA A 273 12.70 23.82 4.27
N ASP A 274 12.72 24.93 3.52
CA ASP A 274 11.52 25.45 2.86
C ASP A 274 11.05 24.51 1.74
N VAL A 275 11.96 23.88 1.00
CA VAL A 275 11.60 22.84 0.04
C VAL A 275 10.93 21.68 0.76
N GLN A 276 11.47 21.20 1.89
CA GLN A 276 10.89 20.11 2.67
C GLN A 276 9.47 20.43 3.15
N ALA A 277 9.28 21.62 3.73
CA ALA A 277 7.96 22.12 4.16
C ALA A 277 6.97 22.21 2.99
N THR A 278 7.45 22.69 1.82
CA THR A 278 6.63 22.81 0.62
C THR A 278 6.21 21.46 0.07
N LEU A 279 7.05 20.42 0.16
CA LEU A 279 6.69 19.06 -0.26
C LEU A 279 5.59 18.45 0.62
N ASN A 280 5.61 18.68 1.94
CA ASN A 280 4.52 18.26 2.81
C ASN A 280 3.21 19.00 2.47
N GLN A 281 3.29 20.32 2.25
CA GLN A 281 2.12 21.11 1.82
C GLN A 281 1.61 20.70 0.46
N LEU A 282 2.47 20.29 -0.48
CA LEU A 282 2.06 19.74 -1.78
C LEU A 282 1.18 18.52 -1.57
N THR A 283 1.60 17.57 -0.73
CA THR A 283 0.81 16.37 -0.42
C THR A 283 -0.54 16.74 0.17
N ALA A 284 -0.60 17.61 1.19
CA ALA A 284 -1.83 18.06 1.82
C ALA A 284 -2.78 18.75 0.80
N THR A 285 -2.25 19.61 -0.05
CA THR A 285 -3.01 20.31 -1.09
C THR A 285 -3.60 19.34 -2.12
N LEU A 286 -2.82 18.33 -2.53
CA LEU A 286 -3.29 17.31 -3.48
C LEU A 286 -4.38 16.43 -2.86
N VAL A 287 -4.28 16.12 -1.58
CA VAL A 287 -5.35 15.41 -0.84
C VAL A 287 -6.63 16.25 -0.82
N HIS A 288 -6.55 17.51 -0.45
CA HIS A 288 -7.70 18.43 -0.47
C HIS A 288 -8.38 18.48 -1.86
N GLN A 289 -7.59 18.59 -2.93
CA GLN A 289 -8.11 18.60 -4.31
C GLN A 289 -8.76 17.28 -4.74
N ALA A 290 -8.36 16.15 -4.11
CA ALA A 290 -8.89 14.84 -4.41
C ALA A 290 -10.17 14.51 -3.62
N LEU A 291 -10.42 15.20 -2.50
CA LEU A 291 -11.56 14.97 -1.62
C LEU A 291 -12.83 15.63 -2.19
N PRO A 292 -13.95 14.88 -2.33
CA PRO A 292 -15.27 15.47 -2.51
C PRO A 292 -15.71 16.28 -1.28
N GLU A 293 -16.53 17.32 -1.49
CA GLU A 293 -17.06 18.18 -0.40
C GLU A 293 -17.91 17.40 0.63
N GLU A 294 -18.48 16.26 0.23
CA GLU A 294 -19.38 15.47 1.08
C GLU A 294 -18.67 14.47 1.98
N VAL A 295 -17.34 14.43 2.01
CA VAL A 295 -16.58 13.52 2.90
C VAL A 295 -16.66 14.02 4.33
N ASP A 296 -17.07 13.15 5.26
CA ASP A 296 -17.20 13.46 6.68
C ASP A 296 -15.90 13.15 7.45
N ILE A 297 -15.23 12.04 7.10
CA ILE A 297 -14.06 11.54 7.82
C ILE A 297 -12.95 11.19 6.84
N LEU A 298 -11.74 11.66 7.11
CA LEU A 298 -10.50 11.25 6.43
C LEU A 298 -9.69 10.34 7.35
N VAL A 299 -9.68 9.05 7.05
CA VAL A 299 -8.86 8.07 7.76
C VAL A 299 -7.49 8.01 7.11
N VAL A 300 -6.42 8.26 7.86
CA VAL A 300 -5.06 8.27 7.37
C VAL A 300 -4.30 7.03 7.85
N CYS A 301 -3.59 6.37 6.94
CA CYS A 301 -2.71 5.22 7.22
C CYS A 301 -1.40 5.32 6.43
N GLY A 302 -0.50 4.35 6.63
CA GLY A 302 0.84 4.32 6.05
C GLY A 302 1.85 5.16 6.82
N GLY A 303 3.14 4.98 6.51
CA GLY A 303 4.26 5.58 7.27
C GLY A 303 4.26 7.11 7.37
N GLY A 304 3.52 7.80 6.47
CA GLY A 304 3.39 9.27 6.52
C GLY A 304 2.68 9.79 7.77
N VAL A 305 1.91 8.97 8.51
CA VAL A 305 1.26 9.37 9.78
C VAL A 305 2.27 9.75 10.85
N HIS A 306 3.50 9.23 10.77
CA HIS A 306 4.59 9.56 11.70
C HIS A 306 5.24 10.91 11.41
N ASN A 307 4.90 11.57 10.31
CA ASN A 307 5.36 12.93 10.00
C ASN A 307 4.35 13.95 10.55
N THR A 308 4.56 14.40 11.77
CA THR A 308 3.68 15.35 12.47
C THR A 308 3.41 16.60 11.64
N HIS A 309 4.45 17.16 11.00
CA HIS A 309 4.29 18.36 10.16
C HIS A 309 3.37 18.10 8.94
N LEU A 310 3.41 16.90 8.36
CA LEU A 310 2.50 16.53 7.26
C LEU A 310 1.07 16.34 7.78
N MET A 311 0.92 15.72 8.95
CA MET A 311 -0.40 15.53 9.56
C MET A 311 -1.04 16.86 9.97
N ASP A 312 -0.25 17.80 10.55
CA ASP A 312 -0.71 19.15 10.86
C ASP A 312 -1.12 19.90 9.57
N ALA A 313 -0.30 19.80 8.50
CA ALA A 313 -0.63 20.41 7.21
C ALA A 313 -1.91 19.82 6.57
N LEU A 314 -2.18 18.52 6.77
CA LEU A 314 -3.45 17.92 6.35
C LEU A 314 -4.62 18.47 7.13
N ASP A 315 -4.55 18.46 8.47
CA ASP A 315 -5.62 18.95 9.35
C ASP A 315 -5.97 20.43 9.08
N ASP A 316 -4.94 21.24 8.79
CA ASP A 316 -5.11 22.66 8.42
C ASP A 316 -5.67 22.89 7.00
N THR A 317 -5.59 21.88 6.12
CA THR A 317 -5.89 22.06 4.68
C THR A 317 -7.21 21.43 4.26
N VAL A 318 -7.66 20.33 4.91
CA VAL A 318 -8.86 19.59 4.52
C VAL A 318 -10.03 19.88 5.46
N ASP A 319 -11.26 19.77 4.94
CA ASP A 319 -12.48 20.01 5.72
C ASP A 319 -12.95 18.83 6.57
N PRO A 320 -12.81 17.54 6.13
CA PRO A 320 -13.21 16.37 6.91
C PRO A 320 -12.45 16.23 8.22
N LEU A 321 -13.06 15.56 9.21
CA LEU A 321 -12.38 15.14 10.42
C LEU A 321 -11.21 14.19 10.08
N VAL A 322 -9.99 14.59 10.35
CA VAL A 322 -8.78 13.77 10.13
C VAL A 322 -8.56 12.86 11.35
N VAL A 323 -8.48 11.55 11.09
CA VAL A 323 -8.16 10.53 12.10
C VAL A 323 -7.18 9.53 11.52
N THR A 324 -6.39 8.86 12.37
CA THR A 324 -5.57 7.73 11.93
C THR A 324 -6.35 6.42 12.01
N SER A 325 -5.90 5.39 11.29
CA SER A 325 -6.55 4.08 11.28
C SER A 325 -6.59 3.38 12.65
N ASP A 326 -5.82 3.85 13.64
CA ASP A 326 -5.91 3.40 15.04
C ASP A 326 -7.31 3.60 15.62
N ALA A 327 -8.02 4.66 15.21
CA ALA A 327 -9.41 4.90 15.63
C ALA A 327 -10.35 3.76 15.18
N PHE A 328 -9.90 2.93 14.26
CA PHE A 328 -10.61 1.76 13.73
C PHE A 328 -9.93 0.44 14.11
N ALA A 329 -9.06 0.47 15.12
CA ALA A 329 -8.35 -0.68 15.67
C ALA A 329 -7.38 -1.36 14.67
N ILE A 330 -6.84 -0.60 13.71
CA ILE A 330 -5.69 -1.04 12.90
C ILE A 330 -4.60 0.01 12.96
N ASP A 331 -3.41 -0.40 13.39
CA ASP A 331 -2.21 0.41 13.36
C ASP A 331 -1.93 0.86 11.90
N PRO A 332 -1.67 2.14 11.66
CA PRO A 332 -1.46 2.71 10.32
C PRO A 332 -0.41 2.01 9.47
N ASP A 333 0.64 1.46 10.07
CA ASP A 333 1.70 0.76 9.35
C ASP A 333 1.28 -0.63 8.85
N PHE A 334 0.20 -1.21 9.40
CA PHE A 334 -0.21 -2.58 9.08
C PHE A 334 -1.49 -2.72 8.26
N VAL A 335 -2.10 -1.62 7.82
CA VAL A 335 -3.32 -1.67 6.99
C VAL A 335 -3.12 -2.45 5.70
N GLU A 336 -1.99 -2.26 5.01
CA GLU A 336 -1.69 -3.00 3.78
C GLU A 336 -1.40 -4.48 4.06
N ALA A 337 -0.67 -4.80 5.13
CA ALA A 337 -0.44 -6.19 5.53
C ALA A 337 -1.76 -6.88 5.86
N ALA A 338 -2.65 -6.22 6.61
CA ALA A 338 -3.99 -6.74 6.92
C ALA A 338 -4.83 -6.98 5.65
N CYS A 339 -4.74 -6.08 4.67
CA CYS A 339 -5.37 -6.24 3.37
C CYS A 339 -4.91 -7.55 2.69
N PHE A 340 -3.61 -7.84 2.64
CA PHE A 340 -3.11 -9.06 2.01
C PHE A 340 -3.44 -10.32 2.79
N GLY A 341 -3.53 -10.27 4.11
CA GLY A 341 -4.07 -11.36 4.93
C GLY A 341 -5.52 -11.67 4.58
N TRP A 342 -6.37 -10.65 4.51
CA TRP A 342 -7.75 -10.79 4.09
C TRP A 342 -7.88 -11.28 2.64
N LEU A 343 -7.11 -10.73 1.69
CA LEU A 343 -7.09 -11.22 0.31
C LEU A 343 -6.69 -12.70 0.21
N GLY A 344 -5.79 -13.16 1.09
CA GLY A 344 -5.46 -14.58 1.22
C GLY A 344 -6.67 -15.43 1.56
N LEU A 345 -7.49 -15.01 2.54
CA LEU A 345 -8.75 -15.68 2.90
C LEU A 345 -9.75 -15.67 1.74
N GLN A 346 -9.93 -14.53 1.04
CA GLN A 346 -10.80 -14.45 -0.12
C GLN A 346 -10.33 -15.37 -1.27
N CYS A 347 -9.01 -15.52 -1.45
CA CYS A 347 -8.43 -16.41 -2.44
C CYS A 347 -8.73 -17.88 -2.12
N VAL A 348 -8.63 -18.30 -0.85
CA VAL A 348 -9.01 -19.64 -0.38
C VAL A 348 -10.48 -19.94 -0.71
N ASP A 349 -11.36 -18.98 -0.50
CA ASP A 349 -12.80 -19.13 -0.78
C ASP A 349 -13.14 -19.04 -2.28
N SER A 350 -12.14 -18.80 -3.12
CA SER A 350 -12.37 -18.50 -4.53
C SER A 350 -13.41 -17.38 -4.73
N GLN A 351 -13.42 -16.39 -3.82
CA GLN A 351 -14.38 -15.29 -3.83
C GLN A 351 -14.02 -14.29 -4.93
N PRO A 352 -14.92 -14.05 -5.92
CA PRO A 352 -14.70 -12.99 -6.90
C PRO A 352 -14.81 -11.61 -6.26
N LEU A 353 -13.80 -10.76 -6.49
CA LEU A 353 -13.77 -9.38 -6.03
C LEU A 353 -13.94 -8.42 -7.23
N ALA A 354 -14.69 -7.34 -7.02
CA ALA A 354 -14.97 -6.35 -8.06
C ALA A 354 -13.93 -5.23 -8.02
N THR A 355 -13.02 -5.24 -8.98
CA THR A 355 -11.95 -4.22 -9.13
C THR A 355 -12.18 -3.26 -10.28
N THR A 356 -13.36 -3.32 -10.93
CA THR A 356 -13.67 -2.53 -12.14
C THR A 356 -13.55 -1.03 -11.94
N LEU A 357 -14.04 -0.48 -10.83
CA LEU A 357 -13.97 0.95 -10.51
C LEU A 357 -12.65 1.37 -9.86
N ILE A 358 -11.81 0.41 -9.50
CA ILE A 358 -10.54 0.64 -8.79
C ILE A 358 -9.37 0.55 -9.78
N THR A 359 -9.25 -0.61 -10.44
CA THR A 359 -8.13 -0.91 -11.34
C THR A 359 -8.53 -0.94 -12.82
N GLY A 360 -9.82 -0.83 -13.12
CA GLY A 360 -10.33 -0.91 -14.49
C GLY A 360 -10.46 -2.33 -15.03
N SER A 361 -10.48 -3.38 -14.19
CA SER A 361 -10.66 -4.76 -14.67
C SER A 361 -12.01 -4.94 -15.36
N ALA A 362 -12.06 -5.77 -16.41
CA ALA A 362 -13.26 -5.95 -17.21
C ALA A 362 -14.38 -6.67 -16.44
N VAL A 363 -14.04 -7.55 -15.52
CA VAL A 363 -15.00 -8.37 -14.75
C VAL A 363 -14.46 -8.67 -13.35
N PRO A 364 -15.35 -8.88 -12.36
CA PRO A 364 -14.96 -9.39 -11.05
C PRO A 364 -14.25 -10.77 -11.19
N GLY A 365 -13.31 -11.02 -10.28
CA GLY A 365 -12.61 -12.31 -10.28
C GLY A 365 -11.79 -12.55 -9.04
N VAL A 366 -11.40 -13.79 -8.84
CA VAL A 366 -10.54 -14.18 -7.72
C VAL A 366 -9.17 -13.49 -7.89
N LEU A 367 -8.71 -12.84 -6.84
CA LEU A 367 -7.37 -12.27 -6.78
C LEU A 367 -6.41 -13.28 -6.15
N GLY A 368 -5.32 -13.58 -6.85
CA GLY A 368 -4.28 -14.49 -6.39
C GLY A 368 -4.43 -15.93 -6.90
N SER A 369 -3.44 -16.71 -6.52
CA SER A 369 -3.33 -18.16 -6.70
C SER A 369 -2.82 -18.77 -5.40
N ILE A 370 -3.16 -20.04 -5.13
CA ILE A 370 -2.76 -20.70 -3.88
C ILE A 370 -1.74 -21.79 -4.19
N ILE A 371 -0.66 -21.76 -3.42
CA ILE A 371 0.32 -22.86 -3.33
C ILE A 371 0.05 -23.60 -2.03
N HIS A 372 -0.11 -24.92 -2.13
CA HIS A 372 -0.24 -25.79 -0.98
C HIS A 372 1.10 -26.44 -0.64
N PRO A 373 1.45 -26.59 0.66
CA PRO A 373 2.61 -27.38 1.05
C PRO A 373 2.40 -28.86 0.69
N THR A 374 3.50 -29.57 0.45
CA THR A 374 3.44 -31.01 0.07
C THR A 374 2.95 -31.89 1.23
N LYS A 375 3.16 -31.42 2.48
CA LYS A 375 2.71 -32.08 3.70
C LYS A 375 1.88 -31.10 4.51
N GLY A 376 0.59 -31.30 4.53
CA GLY A 376 -0.37 -30.70 5.46
C GLY A 376 -0.68 -31.69 6.57
#